data_92627601e3e0c90bcff30e4884780cb5
#
_entry.id   92627601e3e0c90bcff30e4884780cb5
#
_cell.length_a   1.000
_cell.length_b   1.000
_cell.length_c   1.000
_cell.angle_alpha   90.00
_cell.angle_beta   90.00
_cell.angle_gamma   90.00
#
_symmetry.space_group_name_H-M   'P 1'
#
loop_
_entity.id
_entity.type
_entity.pdbx_description
1 polymer ?
#
loop_
_entity_poly.entity_id
_entity_poly.type
_entity_poly.pdbx_seq_one_letter_code
_entity_poly.pdbx_strand_id
1 'polypeptide(L)'
;MSAVRAACFTLTALVVASPALAAGPTPADREVARTLSTRGFELFQTKDYPHAIESFEQAESRIHAPPHWLYIARSQAKLGKLLAAKATYERILAEKLPDGSPLPFRDAQASAKSELAEVDVLIPSIELTLSGVGAAGARVVLDDKPFPASAVGQSYPADPGLHTFVVTPTTGAPIERTVAVKADGVTEHVSIAMDDAPARRVAPIVVAFTLGGLALGTGGATLGLYLGKTPRSKGLEIASIASLAAGGIGVGIGVVLVATRPPLPKSMASAGPQITATLGPGSIGLAGSF
;
A
#
# COMPACT_ATOMS: atom_id res chain seq x y z
N MET A 1 49.04 -76.81 -7.51
CA MET A 1 48.68 -75.52 -8.11
C MET A 1 47.57 -74.97 -7.27
N SER A 2 47.92 -74.11 -6.30
CA SER A 2 47.02 -73.56 -5.27
C SER A 2 46.49 -72.19 -5.70
N ALA A 3 45.18 -72.06 -5.77
CA ALA A 3 44.51 -70.78 -5.99
C ALA A 3 44.15 -70.10 -4.65
N VAL A 4 44.80 -68.98 -4.36
CA VAL A 4 44.51 -68.11 -3.22
C VAL A 4 43.35 -67.25 -3.60
N ARG A 5 42.20 -67.37 -2.88
CA ARG A 5 41.05 -66.48 -2.95
C ARG A 5 41.23 -65.35 -1.97
N ALA A 6 41.45 -64.14 -2.47
CA ALA A 6 41.43 -62.88 -1.69
C ALA A 6 39.98 -62.47 -1.44
N ALA A 7 39.55 -62.46 -0.21
CA ALA A 7 38.26 -61.90 0.23
C ALA A 7 38.41 -60.41 0.50
N CYS A 8 37.82 -59.53 -0.35
CA CYS A 8 37.67 -58.09 -0.07
C CYS A 8 36.52 -57.90 0.91
N PHE A 9 36.83 -57.50 2.14
CA PHE A 9 35.87 -56.98 3.14
C PHE A 9 35.63 -55.50 2.84
N THR A 10 34.49 -55.16 2.26
CA THR A 10 34.02 -53.77 2.16
C THR A 10 33.39 -53.37 3.49
N LEU A 11 34.08 -52.50 4.25
CA LEU A 11 33.57 -51.93 5.46
C LEU A 11 32.59 -50.79 5.09
N THR A 12 31.29 -51.06 5.12
CA THR A 12 30.24 -50.03 4.92
C THR A 12 30.08 -49.23 6.21
N ALA A 13 30.63 -48.04 6.24
CA ALA A 13 30.45 -47.09 7.36
C ALA A 13 28.98 -46.59 7.34
N LEU A 14 28.17 -47.05 8.28
CA LEU A 14 26.82 -46.54 8.53
C LEU A 14 26.93 -45.18 9.18
N VAL A 15 26.78 -44.09 8.41
CA VAL A 15 26.67 -42.74 8.97
C VAL A 15 25.28 -42.59 9.60
N VAL A 16 25.22 -42.74 10.91
CA VAL A 16 24.04 -42.45 11.72
C VAL A 16 23.92 -40.91 11.79
N ALA A 17 23.08 -40.33 10.93
CA ALA A 17 22.68 -38.93 11.06
C ALA A 17 21.86 -38.78 12.35
N SER A 18 22.49 -38.31 13.42
CA SER A 18 21.77 -37.93 14.66
C SER A 18 20.78 -36.80 14.28
N PRO A 19 19.46 -36.93 14.62
CA PRO A 19 18.57 -35.79 14.51
C PRO A 19 19.13 -34.68 15.43
N ALA A 20 19.52 -33.56 14.85
CA ALA A 20 19.81 -32.37 15.59
C ALA A 20 18.51 -31.95 16.30
N LEU A 21 18.39 -32.26 17.59
CA LEU A 21 17.37 -31.65 18.43
C LEU A 21 17.56 -30.14 18.29
N ALA A 22 16.53 -29.46 17.77
CA ALA A 22 16.53 -28.00 17.67
C ALA A 22 16.74 -27.45 19.09
N ALA A 23 17.96 -26.99 19.36
CA ALA A 23 18.28 -26.37 20.63
C ALA A 23 17.36 -25.14 20.80
N GLY A 24 16.66 -25.08 21.94
CA GLY A 24 15.81 -23.91 22.22
C GLY A 24 16.62 -22.61 22.24
N PRO A 25 15.96 -21.44 22.27
CA PRO A 25 16.63 -20.13 22.20
C PRO A 25 17.72 -19.99 23.27
N THR A 26 18.90 -19.57 22.82
CA THR A 26 20.04 -19.35 23.73
C THR A 26 19.86 -18.08 24.59
N PRO A 27 20.60 -17.91 25.70
CA PRO A 27 20.60 -16.64 26.44
C PRO A 27 20.99 -15.45 25.58
N ALA A 28 21.89 -15.63 24.59
CA ALA A 28 22.28 -14.59 23.64
C ALA A 28 21.11 -14.21 22.73
N ASP A 29 20.33 -15.18 22.22
CA ASP A 29 19.15 -14.89 21.41
C ASP A 29 18.09 -14.10 22.19
N ARG A 30 17.94 -14.37 23.49
CA ARG A 30 17.03 -13.62 24.37
C ARG A 30 17.45 -12.17 24.51
N GLU A 31 18.73 -11.89 24.66
CA GLU A 31 19.25 -10.53 24.81
C GLU A 31 19.13 -9.75 23.49
N VAL A 32 19.47 -10.40 22.37
CA VAL A 32 19.30 -9.80 21.03
C VAL A 32 17.82 -9.52 20.77
N ALA A 33 16.91 -10.45 21.02
CA ALA A 33 15.48 -10.24 20.83
C ALA A 33 14.94 -9.10 21.70
N ARG A 34 15.40 -8.99 22.96
CA ARG A 34 15.02 -7.88 23.85
C ARG A 34 15.47 -6.53 23.30
N THR A 35 16.73 -6.43 22.87
CA THR A 35 17.28 -5.20 22.30
C THR A 35 16.52 -4.77 21.05
N LEU A 36 16.24 -5.72 20.14
CA LEU A 36 15.47 -5.48 18.92
C LEU A 36 14.03 -5.06 19.23
N SER A 37 13.38 -5.70 20.21
CA SER A 37 12.03 -5.34 20.64
C SER A 37 11.97 -3.94 21.24
N THR A 38 12.96 -3.57 22.06
CA THR A 38 13.08 -2.22 22.64
C THR A 38 13.24 -1.19 21.52
N ARG A 39 14.15 -1.44 20.57
CA ARG A 39 14.34 -0.58 19.40
C ARG A 39 13.06 -0.46 18.56
N GLY A 40 12.39 -1.58 18.29
CA GLY A 40 11.12 -1.58 17.56
C GLY A 40 10.06 -0.72 18.24
N PHE A 41 9.97 -0.79 19.58
CA PHE A 41 9.05 0.05 20.35
C PHE A 41 9.40 1.55 20.27
N GLU A 42 10.67 1.92 20.38
CA GLU A 42 11.13 3.30 20.22
C GLU A 42 10.79 3.85 18.81
N LEU A 43 11.04 3.07 17.77
CA LEU A 43 10.68 3.41 16.39
C LEU A 43 9.16 3.56 16.23
N PHE A 44 8.37 2.70 16.84
CA PHE A 44 6.91 2.83 16.85
C PHE A 44 6.46 4.13 17.53
N GLN A 45 7.06 4.50 18.68
CA GLN A 45 6.76 5.74 19.40
C GLN A 45 7.11 7.00 18.56
N THR A 46 8.20 6.95 17.81
CA THR A 46 8.61 8.02 16.89
C THR A 46 7.88 7.99 15.56
N LYS A 47 6.92 7.07 15.38
CA LYS A 47 6.10 6.85 14.17
C LYS A 47 6.90 6.40 12.94
N ASP A 48 8.08 5.86 13.15
CA ASP A 48 8.87 5.20 12.11
C ASP A 48 8.40 3.74 11.98
N TYR A 49 7.17 3.57 11.51
CA TYR A 49 6.50 2.28 11.43
C TYR A 49 7.20 1.26 10.53
N PRO A 50 7.79 1.65 9.36
CA PRO A 50 8.51 0.70 8.52
C PRO A 50 9.67 0.04 9.27
N HIS A 51 10.54 0.83 9.90
CA HIS A 51 11.68 0.29 10.64
C HIS A 51 11.27 -0.39 11.97
N ALA A 52 10.13 0.02 12.55
CA ALA A 52 9.55 -0.70 13.69
C ALA A 52 9.17 -2.13 13.30
N ILE A 53 8.50 -2.32 12.17
CA ILE A 53 8.17 -3.65 11.62
C ILE A 53 9.43 -4.48 11.47
N GLU A 54 10.45 -3.97 10.79
CA GLU A 54 11.72 -4.69 10.58
C GLU A 54 12.37 -5.12 11.90
N SER A 55 12.38 -4.24 12.91
CA SER A 55 12.97 -4.53 14.21
C SER A 55 12.20 -5.62 14.97
N PHE A 56 10.86 -5.59 14.92
CA PHE A 56 10.03 -6.63 15.53
C PHE A 56 10.11 -7.96 14.77
N GLU A 57 10.20 -7.96 13.44
CA GLU A 57 10.41 -9.18 12.64
C GLU A 57 11.77 -9.82 12.95
N GLN A 58 12.82 -9.03 13.11
CA GLN A 58 14.13 -9.51 13.54
C GLN A 58 14.08 -10.08 14.97
N ALA A 59 13.36 -9.44 15.90
CA ALA A 59 13.18 -9.96 17.26
C ALA A 59 12.42 -11.30 17.23
N GLU A 60 11.35 -11.38 16.45
CA GLU A 60 10.53 -12.57 16.24
C GLU A 60 11.33 -13.75 15.66
N SER A 61 12.25 -13.47 14.73
CA SER A 61 13.14 -14.49 14.16
C SER A 61 14.09 -15.11 15.17
N ARG A 62 14.39 -14.42 16.28
CA ARG A 62 15.21 -14.92 17.38
C ARG A 62 14.39 -15.64 18.42
N ILE A 63 13.30 -15.02 18.83
CA ILE A 63 12.38 -15.57 19.83
C ILE A 63 10.96 -15.20 19.44
N HIS A 64 10.15 -16.22 19.26
CA HIS A 64 8.73 -16.04 19.04
C HIS A 64 8.04 -15.44 20.27
N ALA A 65 7.29 -14.34 20.07
CA ALA A 65 6.46 -13.74 21.08
C ALA A 65 5.27 -12.96 20.47
N PRO A 66 4.02 -13.25 20.86
CA PRO A 66 2.84 -12.56 20.38
C PRO A 66 2.90 -11.02 20.47
N PRO A 67 3.54 -10.38 21.47
CA PRO A 67 3.74 -8.94 21.49
C PRO A 67 4.50 -8.38 20.29
N HIS A 68 5.44 -9.12 19.69
CA HIS A 68 6.12 -8.66 18.48
C HIS A 68 5.13 -8.51 17.32
N TRP A 69 4.30 -9.53 17.09
CA TRP A 69 3.26 -9.51 16.06
C TRP A 69 2.22 -8.43 16.32
N LEU A 70 1.88 -8.16 17.59
CA LEU A 70 0.96 -7.10 17.95
C LEU A 70 1.48 -5.72 17.48
N TYR A 71 2.75 -5.40 17.72
CA TYR A 71 3.34 -4.14 17.27
C TYR A 71 3.58 -4.10 15.76
N ILE A 72 3.84 -5.23 15.11
CA ILE A 72 3.86 -5.32 13.64
C ILE A 72 2.47 -4.97 13.09
N ALA A 73 1.40 -5.59 13.59
CA ALA A 73 0.03 -5.33 13.16
C ALA A 73 -0.37 -3.86 13.36
N ARG A 74 -0.07 -3.29 14.53
CA ARG A 74 -0.30 -1.87 14.83
C ARG A 74 0.45 -0.96 13.84
N SER A 75 1.71 -1.27 13.55
CA SER A 75 2.52 -0.51 12.59
C SER A 75 1.95 -0.59 11.18
N GLN A 76 1.52 -1.79 10.75
CA GLN A 76 0.86 -2.00 9.46
C GLN A 76 -0.44 -1.17 9.37
N ALA A 77 -1.28 -1.19 10.42
CA ALA A 77 -2.50 -0.39 10.47
C ALA A 77 -2.21 1.12 10.38
N LYS A 78 -1.17 1.61 11.06
CA LYS A 78 -0.74 3.03 10.99
C LYS A 78 -0.21 3.42 9.61
N LEU A 79 0.32 2.47 8.83
CA LEU A 79 0.74 2.66 7.44
C LEU A 79 -0.42 2.56 6.43
N GLY A 80 -1.65 2.31 6.87
CA GLY A 80 -2.79 2.07 5.99
C GLY A 80 -2.81 0.68 5.35
N LYS A 81 -1.91 -0.23 5.73
CA LYS A 81 -1.87 -1.62 5.27
C LYS A 81 -2.85 -2.47 6.09
N LEU A 82 -4.14 -2.16 5.96
CA LEU A 82 -5.19 -2.73 6.82
C LEU A 82 -5.38 -4.23 6.60
N LEU A 83 -5.25 -4.71 5.36
CA LEU A 83 -5.34 -6.14 5.05
C LEU A 83 -4.18 -6.93 5.67
N ALA A 84 -2.97 -6.38 5.64
CA ALA A 84 -1.82 -7.00 6.29
C ALA A 84 -1.96 -6.98 7.81
N ALA A 85 -2.44 -5.87 8.38
CA ALA A 85 -2.71 -5.76 9.81
C ALA A 85 -3.75 -6.79 10.26
N LYS A 86 -4.86 -6.93 9.53
CA LYS A 86 -5.89 -7.94 9.77
C LYS A 86 -5.29 -9.34 9.82
N ALA A 87 -4.56 -9.73 8.78
CA ALA A 87 -3.91 -11.04 8.71
C ALA A 87 -2.94 -11.28 9.88
N THR A 88 -2.23 -10.23 10.32
CA THR A 88 -1.30 -10.32 11.45
C THR A 88 -2.05 -10.47 12.79
N TYR A 89 -3.15 -9.75 13.01
CA TYR A 89 -4.00 -9.94 14.19
C TYR A 89 -4.63 -11.33 14.22
N GLU A 90 -5.16 -11.81 13.09
CA GLU A 90 -5.72 -13.16 12.98
C GLU A 90 -4.67 -14.23 13.31
N ARG A 91 -3.43 -14.05 12.89
CA ARG A 91 -2.31 -14.93 13.23
C ARG A 91 -2.09 -15.00 14.76
N ILE A 92 -2.11 -13.86 15.45
CA ILE A 92 -1.97 -13.82 16.92
C ILE A 92 -3.11 -14.59 17.58
N LEU A 93 -4.33 -14.45 17.09
CA LEU A 93 -5.52 -15.09 17.63
C LEU A 93 -5.59 -16.60 17.35
N ALA A 94 -5.00 -17.04 16.23
CA ALA A 94 -4.93 -18.45 15.87
C ALA A 94 -3.94 -19.24 16.73
N GLU A 95 -3.01 -18.56 17.40
CA GLU A 95 -2.02 -19.19 18.27
C GLU A 95 -2.66 -19.69 19.56
N LYS A 96 -2.45 -20.97 19.87
CA LYS A 96 -2.88 -21.56 21.14
C LYS A 96 -1.79 -21.35 22.18
N LEU A 97 -2.02 -20.44 23.11
CA LEU A 97 -1.13 -20.23 24.22
C LEU A 97 -1.27 -21.35 25.25
N PRO A 98 -0.16 -22.00 25.67
CA PRO A 98 -0.18 -22.97 26.76
C PRO A 98 -0.70 -22.38 28.09
N ASP A 99 -1.22 -23.22 28.96
CA ASP A 99 -1.60 -22.83 30.32
C ASP A 99 -0.39 -22.27 31.04
N GLY A 100 -0.55 -21.12 31.71
CA GLY A 100 0.55 -20.44 32.41
C GLY A 100 1.43 -19.58 31.53
N SER A 101 1.06 -19.35 30.24
CA SER A 101 1.77 -18.40 29.39
C SER A 101 1.94 -17.03 30.04
N PRO A 102 3.05 -16.32 29.78
CA PRO A 102 3.33 -14.99 30.34
C PRO A 102 2.16 -14.02 30.14
N LEU A 103 1.90 -13.17 31.12
CA LEU A 103 0.83 -12.17 31.05
C LEU A 103 0.91 -11.31 29.76
N PRO A 104 2.09 -10.81 29.32
CA PRO A 104 2.18 -10.05 28.05
C PRO A 104 1.69 -10.80 26.82
N PHE A 105 1.77 -12.14 26.78
CA PHE A 105 1.30 -12.94 25.65
C PHE A 105 -0.23 -12.97 25.60
N ARG A 106 -0.87 -13.15 26.75
CA ARG A 106 -2.33 -13.11 26.89
C ARG A 106 -2.88 -11.72 26.61
N ASP A 107 -2.20 -10.69 27.09
CA ASP A 107 -2.56 -9.29 26.84
C ASP A 107 -2.44 -8.95 25.35
N ALA A 108 -1.42 -9.50 24.67
CA ALA A 108 -1.27 -9.33 23.22
C ALA A 108 -2.44 -9.95 22.44
N GLN A 109 -2.91 -11.15 22.84
CA GLN A 109 -4.10 -11.76 22.22
C GLN A 109 -5.37 -10.99 22.53
N ALA A 110 -5.56 -10.52 23.75
CA ALA A 110 -6.71 -9.71 24.13
C ALA A 110 -6.75 -8.40 23.33
N SER A 111 -5.59 -7.73 23.22
CA SER A 111 -5.45 -6.51 22.40
C SER A 111 -5.68 -6.79 20.92
N ALA A 112 -5.10 -7.87 20.39
CA ALA A 112 -5.31 -8.25 18.98
C ALA A 112 -6.79 -8.47 18.65
N LYS A 113 -7.56 -9.05 19.57
CA LYS A 113 -8.99 -9.27 19.38
C LYS A 113 -9.78 -7.97 19.27
N SER A 114 -9.52 -6.99 20.14
CA SER A 114 -10.22 -5.70 20.10
C SER A 114 -9.78 -4.87 18.89
N GLU A 115 -8.47 -4.81 18.61
CA GLU A 115 -7.90 -4.02 17.52
C GLU A 115 -8.24 -4.59 16.14
N LEU A 116 -8.37 -5.92 16.02
CA LEU A 116 -8.88 -6.56 14.79
C LEU A 116 -10.29 -6.08 14.45
N ALA A 117 -11.17 -6.00 15.45
CA ALA A 117 -12.54 -5.54 15.23
C ALA A 117 -12.56 -4.07 14.76
N GLU A 118 -11.67 -3.22 15.28
CA GLU A 118 -11.54 -1.83 14.86
C GLU A 118 -11.01 -1.72 13.42
N VAL A 119 -9.98 -2.51 13.08
CA VAL A 119 -9.39 -2.53 11.74
C VAL A 119 -10.37 -3.09 10.71
N ASP A 120 -11.11 -4.13 11.04
CA ASP A 120 -12.03 -4.81 10.12
C ASP A 120 -13.15 -3.87 9.62
N VAL A 121 -13.64 -2.99 10.48
CA VAL A 121 -14.64 -1.97 10.12
C VAL A 121 -14.08 -0.90 9.17
N LEU A 122 -12.77 -0.69 9.19
CA LEU A 122 -12.10 0.33 8.37
C LEU A 122 -11.65 -0.19 7.00
N ILE A 123 -11.61 -1.52 6.79
CA ILE A 123 -11.19 -2.11 5.52
C ILE A 123 -12.24 -1.82 4.45
N PRO A 124 -11.90 -1.01 3.44
CA PRO A 124 -12.80 -0.75 2.33
C PRO A 124 -12.79 -1.90 1.33
N SER A 125 -13.71 -1.84 0.39
CA SER A 125 -13.76 -2.77 -0.73
C SER A 125 -13.86 -2.02 -2.06
N ILE A 126 -13.48 -2.69 -3.15
CA ILE A 126 -13.66 -2.19 -4.50
C ILE A 126 -14.59 -3.16 -5.25
N GLU A 127 -15.60 -2.65 -5.91
CA GLU A 127 -16.44 -3.42 -6.83
C GLU A 127 -16.16 -2.94 -8.25
N LEU A 128 -15.49 -3.79 -9.03
CA LEU A 128 -15.16 -3.50 -10.42
C LEU A 128 -16.23 -4.03 -11.36
N THR A 129 -16.86 -3.15 -12.13
CA THR A 129 -17.80 -3.49 -13.20
C THR A 129 -17.18 -3.20 -14.56
N LEU A 130 -17.20 -4.20 -15.45
CA LEU A 130 -16.72 -4.08 -16.82
C LEU A 130 -17.92 -4.11 -17.78
N SER A 131 -17.93 -3.21 -18.78
CA SER A 131 -18.98 -3.14 -19.80
C SER A 131 -18.40 -2.86 -21.18
N GLY A 132 -19.18 -3.14 -22.23
CA GLY A 132 -18.80 -2.89 -23.61
C GLY A 132 -18.11 -4.08 -24.31
N VAL A 133 -17.62 -3.80 -25.53
CA VAL A 133 -17.02 -4.82 -26.41
C VAL A 133 -15.67 -5.28 -25.85
N GLY A 134 -15.51 -6.61 -25.74
CA GLY A 134 -14.28 -7.18 -25.17
C GLY A 134 -14.21 -7.25 -23.63
N ALA A 135 -15.30 -6.89 -22.94
CA ALA A 135 -15.41 -7.04 -21.50
C ALA A 135 -15.36 -8.52 -21.05
N ALA A 136 -16.06 -9.38 -21.78
CA ALA A 136 -16.01 -10.81 -21.54
C ALA A 136 -14.62 -11.37 -21.86
N GLY A 137 -13.95 -11.92 -20.85
CA GLY A 137 -12.58 -12.45 -20.98
C GLY A 137 -11.47 -11.40 -20.92
N ALA A 138 -11.77 -10.14 -20.58
CA ALA A 138 -10.76 -9.13 -20.33
C ALA A 138 -9.84 -9.55 -19.19
N ARG A 139 -8.54 -9.27 -19.35
CA ARG A 139 -7.55 -9.45 -18.26
C ARG A 139 -7.52 -8.17 -17.42
N VAL A 140 -7.64 -8.33 -16.12
CA VAL A 140 -7.56 -7.23 -15.16
C VAL A 140 -6.33 -7.40 -14.30
N VAL A 141 -5.61 -6.30 -14.08
CA VAL A 141 -4.49 -6.19 -13.15
C VAL A 141 -4.82 -5.04 -12.19
N LEU A 142 -4.63 -5.25 -10.91
CA LEU A 142 -4.77 -4.27 -9.84
C LEU A 142 -3.43 -4.12 -9.14
N ASP A 143 -2.85 -2.92 -9.15
CA ASP A 143 -1.55 -2.61 -8.53
C ASP A 143 -0.47 -3.64 -8.90
N ASP A 144 -0.28 -3.88 -10.20
CA ASP A 144 0.67 -4.83 -10.79
C ASP A 144 0.40 -6.30 -10.45
N LYS A 145 -0.71 -6.64 -9.78
CA LYS A 145 -1.11 -8.02 -9.45
C LYS A 145 -2.32 -8.44 -10.28
N PRO A 146 -2.36 -9.70 -10.74
CA PRO A 146 -3.54 -10.23 -11.41
C PRO A 146 -4.79 -10.10 -10.53
N PHE A 147 -5.82 -9.43 -11.05
CA PHE A 147 -7.11 -9.37 -10.38
C PHE A 147 -7.95 -10.60 -10.77
N PRO A 148 -8.54 -11.33 -9.79
CA PRO A 148 -9.29 -12.53 -10.11
C PRO A 148 -10.52 -12.23 -10.97
N ALA A 149 -10.71 -12.97 -12.05
CA ALA A 149 -11.89 -12.79 -12.92
C ALA A 149 -13.22 -13.02 -12.15
N SER A 150 -13.21 -13.89 -11.16
CA SER A 150 -14.36 -14.15 -10.28
C SER A 150 -14.69 -12.98 -9.35
N ALA A 151 -13.76 -12.04 -9.14
CA ALA A 151 -13.98 -10.85 -8.32
C ALA A 151 -14.59 -9.69 -9.09
N VAL A 152 -14.68 -9.78 -10.43
CA VAL A 152 -15.38 -8.77 -11.24
C VAL A 152 -16.87 -8.81 -10.91
N GLY A 153 -17.45 -7.67 -10.55
CA GLY A 153 -18.84 -7.54 -10.08
C GLY A 153 -19.04 -8.02 -8.65
N GLN A 154 -17.97 -8.26 -7.90
CA GLN A 154 -18.02 -8.62 -6.49
C GLN A 154 -17.25 -7.61 -5.65
N SER A 155 -17.64 -7.48 -4.38
CA SER A 155 -16.89 -6.69 -3.40
C SER A 155 -15.54 -7.35 -3.13
N TYR A 156 -14.45 -6.66 -3.45
CA TYR A 156 -13.07 -7.12 -3.26
C TYR A 156 -12.36 -6.23 -2.24
N PRO A 157 -11.93 -6.75 -1.09
CA PRO A 157 -11.28 -5.93 -0.08
C PRO A 157 -9.95 -5.38 -0.59
N ALA A 158 -9.70 -4.10 -0.28
CA ALA A 158 -8.49 -3.39 -0.68
C ALA A 158 -7.96 -2.55 0.48
N ASP A 159 -6.68 -2.21 0.46
CA ASP A 159 -6.14 -1.24 1.41
C ASP A 159 -6.62 0.19 1.04
N PRO A 160 -6.71 1.14 1.97
CA PRO A 160 -6.96 2.52 1.62
C PRO A 160 -5.77 3.12 0.86
N GLY A 161 -6.06 3.95 -0.15
CA GLY A 161 -5.02 4.57 -0.96
C GLY A 161 -5.42 4.74 -2.42
N LEU A 162 -4.43 4.96 -3.26
CA LEU A 162 -4.60 4.99 -4.71
C LEU A 162 -4.37 3.60 -5.27
N HIS A 163 -5.34 3.10 -6.02
CA HIS A 163 -5.29 1.82 -6.70
C HIS A 163 -5.39 2.01 -8.20
N THR A 164 -4.58 1.27 -8.95
CA THR A 164 -4.57 1.37 -10.41
C THR A 164 -5.02 0.06 -11.03
N PHE A 165 -6.13 0.12 -11.75
CA PHE A 165 -6.60 -0.95 -12.60
C PHE A 165 -6.01 -0.80 -14.00
N VAL A 166 -5.43 -1.87 -14.52
CA VAL A 166 -5.08 -2.02 -15.93
C VAL A 166 -5.95 -3.14 -16.51
N VAL A 167 -6.90 -2.76 -17.37
CA VAL A 167 -7.81 -3.68 -18.00
C VAL A 167 -7.41 -3.85 -19.46
N THR A 168 -7.07 -5.09 -19.84
CA THR A 168 -6.75 -5.46 -21.22
C THR A 168 -7.96 -6.20 -21.80
N PRO A 169 -8.77 -5.56 -22.64
CA PRO A 169 -9.89 -6.21 -23.30
C PRO A 169 -9.41 -7.29 -24.28
N THR A 170 -10.32 -8.19 -24.70
CA THR A 170 -10.01 -9.20 -25.71
C THR A 170 -9.78 -8.57 -27.09
N THR A 171 -10.35 -7.38 -27.33
CA THR A 171 -10.18 -6.56 -28.53
C THR A 171 -10.03 -5.11 -28.11
N GLY A 172 -9.05 -4.37 -28.68
CA GLY A 172 -8.79 -2.97 -28.36
C GLY A 172 -7.52 -2.76 -27.53
N ALA A 173 -7.31 -1.51 -27.12
CA ALA A 173 -6.14 -1.13 -26.34
C ALA A 173 -6.38 -1.31 -24.81
N PRO A 174 -5.33 -1.53 -24.02
CA PRO A 174 -5.44 -1.54 -22.57
C PRO A 174 -5.98 -0.20 -22.03
N ILE A 175 -6.82 -0.29 -21.02
CA ILE A 175 -7.42 0.85 -20.30
C ILE A 175 -6.84 0.90 -18.91
N GLU A 176 -6.30 2.05 -18.51
CA GLU A 176 -5.80 2.30 -17.16
C GLU A 176 -6.77 3.21 -16.40
N ARG A 177 -7.11 2.82 -15.18
CA ARG A 177 -8.00 3.58 -14.30
C ARG A 177 -7.44 3.62 -12.88
N THR A 178 -7.14 4.81 -12.37
CA THR A 178 -6.76 5.02 -10.97
C THR A 178 -7.97 5.45 -10.15
N VAL A 179 -8.11 4.86 -8.96
CA VAL A 179 -9.21 5.07 -8.02
C VAL A 179 -8.62 5.35 -6.64
N ALA A 180 -9.18 6.30 -5.92
CA ALA A 180 -8.81 6.60 -4.54
C ALA A 180 -9.82 5.92 -3.60
N VAL A 181 -9.33 5.08 -2.71
CA VAL A 181 -10.12 4.32 -1.74
C VAL A 181 -9.84 4.85 -0.34
N LYS A 182 -10.88 5.09 0.47
CA LYS A 182 -10.76 5.64 1.83
C LYS A 182 -10.83 4.53 2.87
N ALA A 183 -10.22 4.77 4.04
CA ALA A 183 -10.30 3.88 5.20
C ALA A 183 -11.62 4.11 5.97
N ASP A 184 -12.75 3.80 5.38
CA ASP A 184 -14.09 4.03 5.94
C ASP A 184 -15.01 2.81 5.88
N GLY A 185 -14.48 1.65 5.45
CA GLY A 185 -15.23 0.40 5.30
C GLY A 185 -16.25 0.42 4.16
N VAL A 186 -16.30 1.47 3.35
CA VAL A 186 -17.26 1.61 2.26
C VAL A 186 -16.75 0.93 0.99
N THR A 187 -17.68 0.40 0.20
CA THR A 187 -17.35 -0.17 -1.11
C THR A 187 -17.28 0.93 -2.16
N GLU A 188 -16.12 1.07 -2.80
CA GLU A 188 -15.93 1.96 -3.94
C GLU A 188 -16.33 1.26 -5.24
N HIS A 189 -17.28 1.84 -5.99
CA HIS A 189 -17.76 1.28 -7.24
C HIS A 189 -16.99 1.83 -8.43
N VAL A 190 -16.30 0.97 -9.15
CA VAL A 190 -15.47 1.31 -10.30
C VAL A 190 -16.09 0.73 -11.57
N SER A 191 -16.58 1.59 -12.46
CA SER A 191 -17.08 1.20 -13.79
C SER A 191 -16.05 1.50 -14.85
N ILE A 192 -15.71 0.49 -15.66
CA ILE A 192 -14.85 0.63 -16.83
C ILE A 192 -15.61 0.18 -18.08
N ALA A 193 -15.92 1.14 -18.94
CA ALA A 193 -16.55 0.89 -20.24
C ALA A 193 -15.47 0.67 -21.31
N MET A 194 -15.59 -0.41 -22.05
CA MET A 194 -14.70 -0.77 -23.16
C MET A 194 -15.41 -0.48 -24.47
N ASP A 195 -15.42 0.81 -24.84
CA ASP A 195 -15.94 1.24 -26.14
C ASP A 195 -14.78 1.29 -27.15
N ASP A 196 -15.07 1.15 -28.44
CA ASP A 196 -14.09 1.26 -29.54
C ASP A 196 -13.45 2.66 -29.67
N ALA A 197 -13.79 3.60 -28.79
CA ALA A 197 -13.19 4.92 -28.78
C ALA A 197 -11.76 4.86 -28.17
N PRO A 198 -10.76 5.51 -28.78
CA PRO A 198 -9.41 5.55 -28.24
C PRO A 198 -9.44 6.11 -26.81
N ALA A 199 -8.90 5.34 -25.87
CA ALA A 199 -8.91 5.65 -24.46
C ALA A 199 -8.44 7.09 -24.19
N ARG A 200 -9.34 7.93 -23.69
CA ARG A 200 -8.97 9.27 -23.22
C ARG A 200 -8.09 9.14 -21.99
N ARG A 201 -6.80 9.33 -22.16
CA ARG A 201 -5.83 9.39 -21.06
C ARG A 201 -6.05 10.66 -20.22
N VAL A 202 -7.13 10.72 -19.45
CA VAL A 202 -7.39 11.85 -18.52
C VAL A 202 -6.76 11.65 -17.15
N ALA A 203 -6.50 10.40 -16.76
CA ALA A 203 -5.92 10.06 -15.44
C ALA A 203 -4.60 10.82 -15.13
N PRO A 204 -3.58 10.86 -16.02
CA PRO A 204 -2.35 11.58 -15.70
C PRO A 204 -2.55 13.08 -15.49
N ILE A 205 -3.58 13.67 -16.13
CA ILE A 205 -3.90 15.10 -15.99
C ILE A 205 -4.48 15.39 -14.62
N VAL A 206 -5.45 14.57 -14.16
CA VAL A 206 -6.09 14.75 -12.85
C VAL A 206 -5.06 14.54 -11.74
N VAL A 207 -4.24 13.49 -11.83
CA VAL A 207 -3.17 13.22 -10.84
C VAL A 207 -2.15 14.38 -10.82
N ALA A 208 -1.73 14.90 -11.99
CA ALA A 208 -0.78 16.01 -12.04
C ALA A 208 -1.34 17.27 -11.36
N PHE A 209 -2.61 17.62 -11.60
CA PHE A 209 -3.22 18.78 -10.96
C PHE A 209 -3.47 18.59 -9.45
N THR A 210 -3.91 17.42 -9.01
CA THR A 210 -4.18 17.17 -7.59
C THR A 210 -2.89 17.13 -6.78
N LEU A 211 -1.85 16.45 -7.25
CA LEU A 211 -0.56 16.42 -6.57
C LEU A 211 0.14 17.79 -6.60
N GLY A 212 0.08 18.50 -7.75
CA GLY A 212 0.62 19.83 -7.88
C GLY A 212 -0.09 20.84 -6.96
N GLY A 213 -1.41 20.78 -6.89
CA GLY A 213 -2.21 21.64 -6.01
C GLY A 213 -1.93 21.40 -4.51
N LEU A 214 -1.81 20.13 -4.10
CA LEU A 214 -1.45 19.78 -2.72
C LEU A 214 -0.04 20.26 -2.35
N ALA A 215 0.94 20.09 -3.25
CA ALA A 215 2.31 20.54 -3.01
C ALA A 215 2.41 22.07 -2.93
N LEU A 216 1.68 22.81 -3.75
CA LEU A 216 1.60 24.27 -3.66
C LEU A 216 0.95 24.73 -2.34
N GLY A 217 -0.14 24.06 -1.93
CA GLY A 217 -0.82 24.38 -0.66
C GLY A 217 0.09 24.19 0.56
N THR A 218 0.79 23.06 0.63
CA THR A 218 1.75 22.80 1.73
C THR A 218 2.96 23.71 1.67
N GLY A 219 3.48 24.01 0.47
CA GLY A 219 4.58 24.96 0.27
C GLY A 219 4.21 26.38 0.71
N GLY A 220 3.01 26.83 0.39
CA GLY A 220 2.49 28.12 0.84
C GLY A 220 2.34 28.20 2.36
N ALA A 221 1.80 27.16 3.00
CA ALA A 221 1.66 27.09 4.45
C ALA A 221 3.03 27.07 5.16
N THR A 222 3.99 26.28 4.66
CA THR A 222 5.34 26.23 5.26
C THR A 222 6.10 27.54 5.07
N LEU A 223 5.93 28.20 3.92
CA LEU A 223 6.51 29.53 3.69
C LEU A 223 5.91 30.58 4.63
N GLY A 224 4.59 30.57 4.84
CA GLY A 224 3.92 31.42 5.81
C GLY A 224 4.45 31.22 7.24
N LEU A 225 4.64 29.97 7.65
CA LEU A 225 5.24 29.63 8.94
C LEU A 225 6.72 30.06 9.05
N TYR A 226 7.49 29.94 7.96
CA TYR A 226 8.88 30.37 7.91
C TYR A 226 9.00 31.89 8.05
N LEU A 227 8.18 32.65 7.33
CA LEU A 227 8.19 34.12 7.40
C LEU A 227 7.69 34.65 8.73
N GLY A 228 6.79 33.91 9.42
CA GLY A 228 6.25 34.31 10.74
C GLY A 228 7.16 33.97 11.92
N LYS A 229 8.28 33.27 11.74
CA LYS A 229 9.20 32.87 12.82
C LYS A 229 10.46 33.72 12.88
N THR A 230 10.80 34.13 14.09
CA THR A 230 12.10 34.74 14.42
C THR A 230 12.64 34.05 15.67
N PRO A 231 13.78 33.30 15.62
CA PRO A 231 14.69 33.14 14.46
C PRO A 231 14.12 32.19 13.38
N ARG A 232 14.47 32.48 12.12
CA ARG A 232 14.09 31.66 10.95
C ARG A 232 14.82 30.33 10.92
N SER A 233 14.08 29.25 10.67
CA SER A 233 14.66 27.89 10.57
C SER A 233 14.99 27.54 9.12
N LYS A 234 16.22 27.12 8.84
CA LYS A 234 16.68 26.65 7.50
C LYS A 234 15.86 25.45 7.01
N GLY A 235 15.38 24.60 7.90
CA GLY A 235 14.57 23.45 7.54
C GLY A 235 13.23 23.82 6.93
N LEU A 236 12.53 24.82 7.46
CA LEU A 236 11.26 25.34 6.91
C LEU A 236 11.46 26.05 5.56
N GLU A 237 12.58 26.73 5.38
CA GLU A 237 12.94 27.39 4.11
C GLU A 237 13.12 26.32 3.00
N ILE A 238 13.94 25.31 3.24
CA ILE A 238 14.18 24.24 2.28
C ILE A 238 12.86 23.48 1.97
N ALA A 239 12.07 23.16 2.98
CA ALA A 239 10.80 22.46 2.80
C ALA A 239 9.80 23.29 1.98
N SER A 240 9.72 24.62 2.20
CA SER A 240 8.81 25.48 1.44
C SER A 240 9.23 25.63 -0.02
N ILE A 241 10.51 25.82 -0.28
CA ILE A 241 11.07 25.93 -1.65
C ILE A 241 10.87 24.62 -2.40
N ALA A 242 11.20 23.47 -1.79
CA ALA A 242 11.03 22.16 -2.39
C ALA A 242 9.56 21.86 -2.73
N SER A 243 8.63 22.18 -1.81
CA SER A 243 7.20 21.94 -2.02
C SER A 243 6.61 22.85 -3.11
N LEU A 244 7.00 24.13 -3.14
CA LEU A 244 6.55 25.07 -4.17
C LEU A 244 7.10 24.70 -5.56
N ALA A 245 8.37 24.25 -5.64
CA ALA A 245 8.97 23.81 -6.90
C ALA A 245 8.26 22.54 -7.43
N ALA A 246 8.04 21.55 -6.57
CA ALA A 246 7.32 20.32 -6.93
C ALA A 246 5.88 20.62 -7.36
N GLY A 247 5.19 21.52 -6.65
CA GLY A 247 3.84 21.96 -7.01
C GLY A 247 3.77 22.68 -8.35
N GLY A 248 4.72 23.59 -8.61
CA GLY A 248 4.83 24.30 -9.87
C GLY A 248 5.06 23.37 -11.07
N ILE A 249 5.93 22.37 -10.92
CA ILE A 249 6.17 21.35 -11.96
C ILE A 249 4.90 20.54 -12.22
N GLY A 250 4.21 20.07 -11.17
CA GLY A 250 2.96 19.30 -11.31
C GLY A 250 1.86 20.08 -12.04
N VAL A 251 1.66 21.35 -11.71
CA VAL A 251 0.70 22.22 -12.38
C VAL A 251 1.14 22.50 -13.85
N GLY A 252 2.44 22.74 -14.07
CA GLY A 252 2.98 22.93 -15.42
C GLY A 252 2.75 21.71 -16.32
N ILE A 253 3.02 20.51 -15.83
CA ILE A 253 2.72 19.26 -16.57
C ILE A 253 1.24 19.15 -16.84
N GLY A 254 0.37 19.44 -15.86
CA GLY A 254 -1.08 19.42 -16.05
C GLY A 254 -1.54 20.37 -17.16
N VAL A 255 -1.03 21.59 -17.21
CA VAL A 255 -1.33 22.57 -18.26
C VAL A 255 -0.87 22.09 -19.64
N VAL A 256 0.35 21.56 -19.75
CA VAL A 256 0.88 21.00 -21.01
C VAL A 256 0.00 19.85 -21.49
N LEU A 257 -0.38 18.92 -20.61
CA LEU A 257 -1.24 17.78 -20.95
C LEU A 257 -2.64 18.24 -21.42
N VAL A 258 -3.19 19.31 -20.85
CA VAL A 258 -4.47 19.89 -21.32
C VAL A 258 -4.29 20.58 -22.69
N ALA A 259 -3.23 21.35 -22.86
CA ALA A 259 -2.98 22.11 -24.07
C ALA A 259 -2.65 21.24 -25.29
N THR A 260 -2.05 20.06 -25.07
CA THR A 260 -1.67 19.11 -26.13
C THR A 260 -2.78 18.11 -26.49
N ARG A 261 -3.98 18.27 -25.94
CA ARG A 261 -5.12 17.40 -26.28
C ARG A 261 -5.52 17.54 -27.77
N PRO A 262 -5.71 16.42 -28.48
CA PRO A 262 -6.32 16.49 -29.81
C PRO A 262 -7.77 17.02 -29.71
N PRO A 263 -8.23 17.84 -30.67
CA PRO A 263 -9.59 18.38 -30.69
C PRO A 263 -10.61 17.24 -30.72
N LEU A 264 -11.73 17.43 -29.98
CA LEU A 264 -12.86 16.50 -30.00
C LEU A 264 -13.44 16.35 -31.38
N PRO A 265 -13.85 15.14 -31.82
CA PRO A 265 -14.67 14.98 -33.01
C PRO A 265 -15.96 15.81 -32.85
N LYS A 266 -16.32 16.56 -33.87
CA LYS A 266 -17.46 17.52 -33.90
C LYS A 266 -18.81 16.91 -33.46
N SER A 267 -19.00 15.62 -33.57
CA SER A 267 -20.23 14.91 -33.17
C SER A 267 -20.45 14.78 -31.64
N MET A 268 -19.44 15.04 -30.83
CA MET A 268 -19.54 14.95 -29.37
C MET A 268 -19.60 16.32 -28.66
N ALA A 269 -19.56 17.42 -29.41
CA ALA A 269 -19.51 18.77 -28.86
C ALA A 269 -20.87 19.32 -28.36
N SER A 270 -21.97 18.56 -28.51
CA SER A 270 -23.31 19.12 -28.28
C SER A 270 -24.00 18.70 -26.97
N ALA A 271 -23.36 17.94 -26.06
CA ALA A 271 -24.05 17.41 -24.89
C ALA A 271 -23.21 17.28 -23.59
N GLY A 272 -22.17 18.08 -23.39
CA GLY A 272 -21.38 18.06 -22.17
C GLY A 272 -21.35 19.38 -21.40
N PRO A 273 -21.20 19.38 -20.08
CA PRO A 273 -21.09 20.61 -19.32
C PRO A 273 -19.91 21.45 -19.81
N GLN A 274 -20.21 22.72 -20.14
CA GLN A 274 -19.19 23.66 -20.57
C GLN A 274 -18.68 24.44 -19.35
N ILE A 275 -17.39 24.31 -19.07
CA ILE A 275 -16.72 25.10 -18.04
C ILE A 275 -15.86 26.16 -18.76
N THR A 276 -16.17 27.43 -18.54
CA THR A 276 -15.40 28.56 -19.08
C THR A 276 -14.60 29.19 -17.92
N ALA A 277 -13.28 29.25 -18.08
CA ALA A 277 -12.40 29.97 -17.16
C ALA A 277 -12.23 31.42 -17.66
N THR A 278 -12.51 32.38 -16.80
CA THR A 278 -12.28 33.81 -17.07
C THR A 278 -11.14 34.33 -16.21
N LEU A 279 -10.15 34.94 -16.86
CA LEU A 279 -9.01 35.60 -16.22
C LEU A 279 -9.24 37.11 -16.28
N GLY A 280 -9.38 37.76 -15.13
CA GLY A 280 -9.40 39.22 -14.98
C GLY A 280 -8.20 39.73 -14.17
N PRO A 281 -7.85 41.03 -14.22
CA PRO A 281 -6.78 41.61 -13.42
C PRO A 281 -7.09 41.45 -11.91
N GLY A 282 -6.49 40.43 -11.28
CA GLY A 282 -6.65 40.14 -9.85
C GLY A 282 -7.77 39.14 -9.49
N SER A 283 -8.43 38.48 -10.47
CA SER A 283 -9.45 37.47 -10.20
C SER A 283 -9.44 36.33 -11.23
N ILE A 284 -9.68 35.11 -10.74
CA ILE A 284 -9.92 33.92 -11.58
C ILE A 284 -11.33 33.45 -11.27
N GLY A 285 -12.18 33.43 -12.31
CA GLY A 285 -13.55 32.92 -12.23
C GLY A 285 -13.72 31.67 -13.04
N LEU A 286 -14.51 30.69 -12.53
CA LEU A 286 -14.97 29.52 -13.26
C LEU A 286 -16.48 29.59 -13.37
N ALA A 287 -17.03 29.59 -14.61
CA ALA A 287 -18.45 29.47 -14.86
C ALA A 287 -18.71 28.21 -15.66
N GLY A 288 -19.70 27.44 -15.29
CA GLY A 288 -20.12 26.21 -15.97
C GLY A 288 -21.64 26.08 -15.99
N SER A 289 -22.19 25.58 -17.10
CA SER A 289 -23.58 25.10 -17.19
C SER A 289 -23.56 23.57 -17.16
N PHE A 290 -24.43 22.99 -16.30
CA PHE A 290 -24.58 21.55 -16.12
C PHE A 290 -25.81 21.04 -16.81
#